data_63a56589ff019c4de8b9168a945a32d8
#
_entry.id   63a56589ff019c4de8b9168a945a32d8
#
_cell.length_a   1.000
_cell.length_b   1.000
_cell.length_c   1.000
_cell.angle_alpha   90.00
_cell.angle_beta   90.00
_cell.angle_gamma   90.00
#
_symmetry.space_group_name_H-M   'P 1'
#
loop_
_entity.id
_entity.type
_entity.pdbx_description
1 polymer ?
#
loop_
_entity_poly.entity_id
_entity_poly.type
_entity_poly.pdbx_seq_one_letter_code
_entity_poly.pdbx_strand_id
1 'polypeptide(L)'
;MATGDTLRGDINLRGQDLNSRQVELRSAGHQASVYTPADIKAYGVVGRQDWEAFELAGEDTPPTSRYFLERLVRGPASLYRVVTRKGVEKYYLLTPAGKLEQLANTRQTRQQDGVDIYVEGREYQQVLATAFQECLHLQPQITTTPFREKALLDLISTYNTRCMGQLPQRVVRQTQLQLQLEALAGIQRGEVAFSGDVIYAGATFRKITPTWGMGIALTSSRSPTISARLEAYYSHEQYGGTYSTAATPNQEIQVTIDYLRIPLLLRYTLPLDKWQLFSQVGYVANVALSHEGMLRYPFYSGYLERRLIPEANLRKLDSGVQAGIGFSKQVIGMHPVSVALRYDWSTGFIDSEGVQAGMNRWGVTLGYGLRKER
;
A
#
# COMPACT_ATOMS: atom_id res chain seq x y z
N MET A 1 6.26 -35.35 -7.76
CA MET A 1 7.53 -35.96 -8.24
C MET A 1 8.64 -35.59 -7.27
N ALA A 2 9.10 -36.54 -6.47
CA ALA A 2 10.21 -36.30 -5.53
C ALA A 2 11.53 -36.89 -6.10
N THR A 3 11.76 -36.74 -7.39
CA THR A 3 12.89 -37.34 -8.13
C THR A 3 14.20 -36.57 -7.94
N GLY A 4 14.21 -35.43 -7.24
CA GLY A 4 15.42 -34.62 -7.08
C GLY A 4 15.76 -33.73 -8.28
N ASP A 5 14.95 -33.72 -9.32
CA ASP A 5 15.16 -32.92 -10.52
C ASP A 5 14.89 -31.43 -10.23
N THR A 6 15.73 -30.57 -10.81
CA THR A 6 15.59 -29.11 -10.69
C THR A 6 15.00 -28.53 -11.98
N LEU A 7 13.83 -27.91 -11.86
CA LEU A 7 13.21 -27.15 -12.95
C LEU A 7 13.74 -25.71 -12.94
N ARG A 8 14.03 -25.16 -14.11
CA ARG A 8 14.47 -23.77 -14.28
C ARG A 8 13.45 -23.01 -15.12
N GLY A 9 13.20 -21.74 -14.74
CA GLY A 9 12.27 -20.86 -15.43
C GLY A 9 12.04 -19.57 -14.66
N ASP A 10 11.11 -18.78 -15.12
CA ASP A 10 10.71 -17.53 -14.46
C ASP A 10 9.70 -17.83 -13.36
N ILE A 11 9.97 -17.35 -12.15
CA ILE A 11 9.09 -17.49 -11.00
C ILE A 11 8.31 -16.18 -10.78
N ASN A 12 6.99 -16.30 -10.66
CA ASN A 12 6.13 -15.18 -10.31
C ASN A 12 5.99 -15.10 -8.79
N LEU A 13 6.85 -14.28 -8.15
CA LEU A 13 6.74 -14.00 -6.72
C LEU A 13 5.59 -13.04 -6.48
N ARG A 14 4.61 -13.48 -5.69
CA ARG A 14 3.42 -12.73 -5.27
C ARG A 14 3.59 -12.22 -3.83
N GLY A 15 2.49 -11.92 -3.14
CA GLY A 15 2.54 -11.65 -1.70
C GLY A 15 3.13 -12.82 -0.88
N GLN A 16 3.74 -12.50 0.26
CA GLN A 16 4.47 -13.51 1.05
C GLN A 16 3.57 -14.66 1.55
N ASP A 17 2.31 -14.39 1.83
CA ASP A 17 1.30 -15.38 2.20
C ASP A 17 0.98 -16.35 1.06
N LEU A 18 0.96 -15.88 -0.18
CA LEU A 18 0.76 -16.74 -1.36
C LEU A 18 2.02 -17.54 -1.67
N ASN A 19 3.21 -16.94 -1.58
CA ASN A 19 4.49 -17.61 -1.78
C ASN A 19 4.71 -18.74 -0.77
N SER A 20 4.10 -18.66 0.42
CA SER A 20 4.17 -19.74 1.40
C SER A 20 3.33 -20.97 1.04
N ARG A 21 2.38 -20.84 0.12
CA ARG A 21 1.42 -21.91 -0.22
C ARG A 21 1.56 -22.45 -1.63
N GLN A 22 2.03 -21.61 -2.55
CA GLN A 22 2.20 -22.00 -3.95
C GLN A 22 3.21 -21.12 -4.67
N VAL A 23 3.80 -21.65 -5.70
CA VAL A 23 4.69 -20.93 -6.62
C VAL A 23 4.26 -21.18 -8.06
N GLU A 24 4.28 -20.16 -8.87
CA GLU A 24 4.01 -20.25 -10.30
C GLU A 24 5.33 -20.17 -11.05
N LEU A 25 5.66 -21.25 -11.78
CA LEU A 25 6.87 -21.36 -12.61
C LEU A 25 6.47 -21.35 -14.08
N ARG A 26 7.08 -20.50 -14.88
CA ARG A 26 7.00 -20.49 -16.33
C ARG A 26 8.33 -20.94 -16.92
N SER A 27 8.35 -22.11 -17.53
CA SER A 27 9.49 -22.58 -18.32
C SER A 27 9.42 -22.05 -19.75
N ALA A 28 10.55 -21.89 -20.40
CA ALA A 28 10.62 -21.39 -21.79
C ALA A 28 9.76 -22.26 -22.73
N GLY A 29 8.80 -21.64 -23.45
CA GLY A 29 7.92 -22.33 -24.38
C GLY A 29 6.74 -23.09 -23.79
N HIS A 30 6.53 -23.07 -22.45
CA HIS A 30 5.44 -23.78 -21.79
C HIS A 30 4.49 -22.83 -21.07
N GLN A 31 3.25 -23.28 -20.84
CA GLN A 31 2.32 -22.58 -19.97
C GLN A 31 2.81 -22.56 -18.53
N ALA A 32 2.45 -21.52 -17.79
CA ALA A 32 2.80 -21.42 -16.39
C ALA A 32 2.15 -22.55 -15.56
N SER A 33 2.97 -23.24 -14.77
CA SER A 33 2.52 -24.32 -13.87
C SER A 33 2.59 -23.85 -12.43
N VAL A 34 1.57 -24.20 -11.64
CA VAL A 34 1.52 -23.89 -10.20
C VAL A 34 1.93 -25.12 -9.42
N TYR A 35 2.88 -24.93 -8.51
CA TYR A 35 3.38 -25.95 -7.61
C TYR A 35 3.06 -25.61 -6.16
N THR A 36 2.67 -26.60 -5.38
CA THR A 36 2.40 -26.51 -3.95
C THR A 36 3.51 -27.16 -3.12
N PRO A 37 3.57 -26.97 -1.78
CA PRO A 37 4.53 -27.66 -0.92
C PRO A 37 4.40 -29.19 -0.91
N ALA A 38 3.31 -29.75 -1.42
CA ALA A 38 3.15 -31.18 -1.62
C ALA A 38 3.85 -31.69 -2.90
N ASP A 39 3.98 -30.82 -3.90
CA ASP A 39 4.52 -31.18 -5.22
C ASP A 39 6.04 -31.07 -5.28
N ILE A 40 6.62 -30.06 -4.62
CA ILE A 40 8.05 -29.76 -4.66
C ILE A 40 8.64 -29.52 -3.26
N LYS A 41 9.91 -29.87 -3.07
CA LYS A 41 10.60 -29.69 -1.78
C LYS A 41 11.07 -28.26 -1.51
N ALA A 42 11.45 -27.56 -2.56
CA ALA A 42 11.98 -26.20 -2.45
C ALA A 42 11.84 -25.44 -3.77
N TYR A 43 11.84 -24.12 -3.69
CA TYR A 43 12.00 -23.24 -4.83
C TYR A 43 12.79 -22.00 -4.44
N GLY A 44 13.32 -21.27 -5.41
CA GLY A 44 14.05 -20.04 -5.10
C GLY A 44 14.47 -19.26 -6.32
N VAL A 45 14.94 -18.03 -6.06
CA VAL A 45 15.55 -17.15 -7.05
C VAL A 45 17.05 -17.19 -6.85
N VAL A 46 17.78 -17.56 -7.91
CA VAL A 46 19.22 -17.71 -7.86
C VAL A 46 19.90 -16.46 -7.28
N GLY A 47 20.70 -16.68 -6.24
CA GLY A 47 21.47 -15.63 -5.56
C GLY A 47 20.64 -14.65 -4.73
N ARG A 48 19.35 -14.92 -4.50
CA ARG A 48 18.46 -13.98 -3.78
C ARG A 48 17.73 -14.62 -2.61
N GLN A 49 16.69 -15.39 -2.89
CA GLN A 49 15.76 -15.93 -1.89
C GLN A 49 15.45 -17.37 -2.20
N ASP A 50 15.31 -18.19 -1.17
CA ASP A 50 14.90 -19.57 -1.29
C ASP A 50 13.84 -19.93 -0.24
N TRP A 51 12.95 -20.83 -0.63
CA TRP A 51 11.87 -21.36 0.19
C TRP A 51 11.94 -22.87 0.20
N GLU A 52 11.67 -23.44 1.34
CA GLU A 52 11.73 -24.89 1.56
C GLU A 52 10.40 -25.36 2.18
N ALA A 53 9.91 -26.50 1.72
CA ALA A 53 8.63 -27.06 2.15
C ALA A 53 8.81 -27.79 3.50
N PHE A 54 8.02 -27.37 4.48
CA PHE A 54 7.94 -28.01 5.79
C PHE A 54 6.50 -28.33 6.16
N GLU A 55 6.36 -29.35 6.99
CA GLU A 55 5.12 -29.68 7.64
C GLU A 55 5.03 -28.90 8.96
N LEU A 56 4.00 -28.07 9.10
CA LEU A 56 3.78 -27.30 10.32
C LEU A 56 2.55 -27.84 11.06
N ALA A 57 2.67 -28.02 12.36
CA ALA A 57 1.52 -28.20 13.23
C ALA A 57 0.77 -26.86 13.28
N GLY A 58 -0.45 -26.81 12.74
CA GLY A 58 -1.15 -25.56 12.51
C GLY A 58 -2.38 -25.36 13.35
N GLU A 59 -2.69 -24.09 13.57
CA GLU A 59 -4.01 -23.62 14.05
C GLU A 59 -5.04 -23.62 12.91
N ASP A 60 -4.61 -23.80 11.65
CA ASP A 60 -5.47 -23.86 10.47
C ASP A 60 -5.87 -25.32 10.21
N THR A 61 -7.15 -25.57 9.98
CA THR A 61 -7.67 -26.88 9.56
C THR A 61 -7.22 -27.25 8.14
N PRO A 62 -6.61 -28.41 7.90
CA PRO A 62 -6.33 -29.54 8.79
C PRO A 62 -5.14 -29.31 9.75
N PRO A 63 -5.01 -30.11 10.84
CA PRO A 63 -4.06 -29.86 11.92
C PRO A 63 -2.58 -29.93 11.53
N THR A 64 -2.28 -30.47 10.36
CA THR A 64 -0.94 -30.42 9.75
C THR A 64 -1.07 -29.96 8.31
N SER A 65 -0.43 -28.86 8.00
CA SER A 65 -0.37 -28.33 6.63
C SER A 65 1.06 -28.11 6.20
N ARG A 66 1.34 -28.35 4.92
CA ARG A 66 2.65 -28.05 4.35
C ARG A 66 2.70 -26.61 3.86
N TYR A 67 3.79 -25.92 4.20
CA TYR A 67 4.07 -24.57 3.80
C TYR A 67 5.48 -24.43 3.25
N PHE A 68 5.68 -23.54 2.32
CA PHE A 68 6.99 -23.05 1.95
C PHE A 68 7.42 -21.98 2.96
N LEU A 69 8.50 -22.26 3.70
CA LEU A 69 9.12 -21.32 4.60
C LEU A 69 10.29 -20.63 3.89
N GLU A 70 10.29 -19.31 3.95
CA GLU A 70 11.39 -18.51 3.44
C GLU A 70 12.62 -18.66 4.34
N ARG A 71 13.74 -19.09 3.78
CA ARG A 71 14.99 -19.20 4.51
C ARG A 71 15.67 -17.84 4.61
N LEU A 72 15.96 -17.39 5.81
CA LEU A 72 16.61 -16.11 6.11
C LEU A 72 18.11 -16.27 6.38
N VAL A 73 18.50 -17.37 7.03
CA VAL A 73 19.89 -17.77 7.26
C VAL A 73 20.04 -19.24 6.94
N ARG A 74 21.08 -19.58 6.20
CA ARG A 74 21.50 -20.96 5.92
C ARG A 74 22.77 -21.28 6.70
N GLY A 75 22.75 -22.39 7.44
CA GLY A 75 23.91 -22.88 8.22
C GLY A 75 23.54 -24.11 9.02
N PRO A 76 24.40 -24.57 9.95
CA PRO A 76 24.08 -25.63 10.90
C PRO A 76 22.79 -25.32 11.67
N ALA A 77 22.61 -24.09 12.13
CA ALA A 77 21.32 -23.55 12.53
C ALA A 77 20.78 -22.65 11.42
N SER A 78 19.57 -22.91 10.95
CA SER A 78 18.93 -22.13 9.88
C SER A 78 17.66 -21.44 10.39
N LEU A 79 17.48 -20.18 10.00
CA LEU A 79 16.28 -19.40 10.36
C LEU A 79 15.33 -19.33 9.17
N TYR A 80 14.09 -19.64 9.43
CA TYR A 80 13.01 -19.58 8.46
C TYR A 80 11.91 -18.64 8.91
N ARG A 81 11.14 -18.14 7.95
CA ARG A 81 9.96 -17.30 8.17
C ARG A 81 8.80 -17.78 7.31
N VAL A 82 7.59 -17.62 7.84
CA VAL A 82 6.34 -17.73 7.10
C VAL A 82 5.44 -16.57 7.45
N VAL A 83 4.65 -16.11 6.47
CA VAL A 83 3.59 -15.14 6.71
C VAL A 83 2.25 -15.86 6.56
N THR A 84 1.44 -15.80 7.60
CA THR A 84 0.12 -16.44 7.64
C THR A 84 -0.90 -15.65 6.80
N ARG A 85 -2.07 -16.24 6.53
CA ARG A 85 -3.19 -15.55 5.87
C ARG A 85 -3.64 -14.27 6.57
N LYS A 86 -3.46 -14.19 7.88
CA LYS A 86 -3.78 -13.02 8.70
C LYS A 86 -2.68 -11.94 8.66
N GLY A 87 -1.63 -12.14 7.86
CA GLY A 87 -0.49 -11.22 7.76
C GLY A 87 0.47 -11.29 8.96
N VAL A 88 0.35 -12.30 9.81
CA VAL A 88 1.22 -12.49 10.99
C VAL A 88 2.49 -13.21 10.56
N GLU A 89 3.64 -12.65 10.89
CA GLU A 89 4.95 -13.28 10.66
C GLU A 89 5.24 -14.28 11.78
N LYS A 90 5.61 -15.51 11.42
CA LYS A 90 6.09 -16.56 12.32
C LYS A 90 7.50 -16.96 11.94
N TYR A 91 8.35 -17.16 12.92
CA TYR A 91 9.75 -17.58 12.75
C TYR A 91 9.94 -19.00 13.23
N TYR A 92 10.81 -19.75 12.53
CA TYR A 92 11.16 -21.14 12.84
C TYR A 92 12.67 -21.29 12.80
N LEU A 93 13.18 -22.04 13.76
CA LEU A 93 14.58 -22.46 13.83
C LEU A 93 14.70 -23.91 13.40
N LEU A 94 15.47 -24.17 12.36
CA LEU A 94 15.96 -25.52 12.10
C LEU A 94 17.23 -25.67 12.93
N THR A 95 17.18 -26.49 13.97
CA THR A 95 18.28 -26.72 14.88
C THR A 95 19.40 -27.54 14.22
N PRO A 96 20.64 -27.54 14.75
CA PRO A 96 21.72 -28.40 14.24
C PRO A 96 21.39 -29.90 14.26
N ALA A 97 20.47 -30.31 15.16
CA ALA A 97 19.96 -31.68 15.21
C ALA A 97 18.92 -32.00 14.12
N GLY A 98 18.58 -31.04 13.24
CA GLY A 98 17.60 -31.21 12.15
C GLY A 98 16.14 -31.08 12.58
N LYS A 99 15.86 -30.62 13.79
CA LYS A 99 14.48 -30.38 14.27
C LYS A 99 14.03 -28.96 13.95
N LEU A 100 12.85 -28.82 13.36
CA LEU A 100 12.23 -27.52 13.13
C LEU A 100 11.41 -27.10 14.34
N GLU A 101 11.74 -25.97 14.98
CA GLU A 101 11.08 -25.45 16.16
C GLU A 101 10.55 -24.03 15.92
N GLN A 102 9.32 -23.77 16.35
CA GLN A 102 8.73 -22.44 16.25
C GLN A 102 9.33 -21.50 17.29
N LEU A 103 9.77 -20.32 16.85
CA LEU A 103 10.15 -19.23 17.74
C LEU A 103 8.88 -18.39 18.02
N ALA A 104 8.33 -18.55 19.21
CA ALA A 104 7.12 -17.84 19.63
C ALA A 104 7.43 -16.75 20.66
N ASN A 105 6.67 -15.67 20.60
CA ASN A 105 6.66 -14.60 21.59
C ASN A 105 5.20 -14.27 21.90
N THR A 106 4.60 -15.03 22.84
CA THR A 106 3.18 -14.85 23.17
C THR A 106 3.01 -13.67 24.12
N ARG A 107 1.93 -12.89 23.91
CA ARG A 107 1.49 -11.87 24.86
C ARG A 107 0.42 -12.47 25.75
N GLN A 108 0.68 -12.52 27.05
CA GLN A 108 -0.28 -12.94 28.05
C GLN A 108 -0.77 -11.71 28.81
N THR A 109 -2.08 -11.58 28.95
CA THR A 109 -2.66 -10.59 29.86
C THR A 109 -2.71 -11.19 31.24
N ARG A 110 -2.04 -10.58 32.22
CA ARG A 110 -2.16 -10.89 33.64
C ARG A 110 -2.85 -9.75 34.34
N GLN A 111 -3.84 -10.09 35.17
CA GLN A 111 -4.50 -9.12 36.02
C GLN A 111 -3.72 -9.05 37.33
N GLN A 112 -3.19 -7.88 37.67
CA GLN A 112 -2.52 -7.61 38.95
C GLN A 112 -3.12 -6.33 39.51
N ASP A 113 -3.65 -6.43 40.72
CA ASP A 113 -4.31 -5.33 41.46
C ASP A 113 -5.46 -4.64 40.66
N GLY A 114 -6.21 -5.41 39.88
CA GLY A 114 -7.32 -4.90 39.07
C GLY A 114 -6.90 -4.22 37.78
N VAL A 115 -5.59 -4.20 37.45
CA VAL A 115 -5.03 -3.65 36.22
C VAL A 115 -4.55 -4.77 35.29
N ASP A 116 -4.93 -4.72 34.02
CA ASP A 116 -4.45 -5.66 33.02
C ASP A 116 -3.01 -5.31 32.60
N ILE A 117 -2.08 -6.18 32.95
CA ILE A 117 -0.65 -6.07 32.59
C ILE A 117 -0.36 -7.03 31.46
N TYR A 118 0.25 -6.51 30.38
CA TYR A 118 0.71 -7.32 29.26
C TYR A 118 2.12 -7.85 29.53
N VAL A 119 2.25 -9.18 29.64
CA VAL A 119 3.53 -9.86 29.83
C VAL A 119 3.92 -10.55 28.54
N GLU A 120 5.15 -10.29 28.03
CA GLU A 120 5.70 -11.02 26.90
C GLU A 120 6.26 -12.37 27.38
N GLY A 121 5.84 -13.47 26.75
CA GLY A 121 6.18 -14.82 27.19
C GLY A 121 7.61 -15.24 26.90
N ARG A 122 8.29 -14.68 25.89
CA ARG A 122 9.69 -14.93 25.51
C ARG A 122 10.06 -16.40 25.31
N GLU A 123 9.11 -17.24 24.88
CA GLU A 123 9.30 -18.68 24.67
C GLU A 123 10.43 -18.97 23.69
N TYR A 124 10.63 -18.11 22.68
CA TYR A 124 11.73 -18.21 21.72
C TYR A 124 13.10 -18.24 22.38
N GLN A 125 13.30 -17.58 23.53
CA GLN A 125 14.58 -17.57 24.23
C GLN A 125 14.90 -18.96 24.82
N GLN A 126 13.90 -19.68 25.31
CA GLN A 126 14.06 -21.05 25.81
C GLN A 126 14.42 -21.99 24.67
N VAL A 127 13.75 -21.88 23.51
CA VAL A 127 14.05 -22.67 22.32
C VAL A 127 15.49 -22.43 21.87
N LEU A 128 15.92 -21.16 21.78
CA LEU A 128 17.28 -20.78 21.40
C LEU A 128 18.32 -21.27 22.42
N ALA A 129 18.03 -21.12 23.72
CA ALA A 129 18.94 -21.58 24.79
C ALA A 129 19.15 -23.09 24.77
N THR A 130 18.07 -23.85 24.53
CA THR A 130 18.15 -25.31 24.39
C THR A 130 18.88 -25.72 23.11
N ALA A 131 18.55 -25.06 21.97
CA ALA A 131 19.16 -25.38 20.68
C ALA A 131 20.68 -25.06 20.62
N PHE A 132 21.14 -24.09 21.43
CA PHE A 132 22.53 -23.61 21.47
C PHE A 132 23.22 -23.88 22.82
N GLN A 133 22.80 -24.92 23.53
CA GLN A 133 23.29 -25.24 24.88
C GLN A 133 24.80 -25.51 24.93
N GLU A 134 25.38 -26.01 23.82
CA GLU A 134 26.83 -26.26 23.69
C GLU A 134 27.63 -24.97 23.57
N CYS A 135 27.00 -23.84 23.30
CA CYS A 135 27.64 -22.56 23.08
C CYS A 135 27.42 -21.61 24.27
N LEU A 136 28.10 -21.90 25.41
CA LEU A 136 27.87 -21.22 26.68
C LEU A 136 28.03 -19.68 26.63
N HIS A 137 28.96 -19.16 25.80
CA HIS A 137 29.19 -17.74 25.70
C HIS A 137 28.09 -16.98 24.96
N LEU A 138 27.13 -17.67 24.30
CA LEU A 138 25.97 -17.06 23.66
C LEU A 138 24.75 -16.97 24.61
N GLN A 139 24.74 -17.73 25.69
CA GLN A 139 23.60 -17.78 26.62
C GLN A 139 23.20 -16.39 27.16
N PRO A 140 24.14 -15.49 27.57
CA PRO A 140 23.77 -14.15 28.00
C PRO A 140 23.18 -13.29 26.88
N GLN A 141 23.57 -13.50 25.62
CA GLN A 141 23.05 -12.76 24.49
C GLN A 141 21.62 -13.21 24.14
N ILE A 142 21.30 -14.49 24.30
CA ILE A 142 19.95 -15.03 24.05
C ILE A 142 18.93 -14.34 24.94
N THR A 143 19.23 -14.15 26.22
CA THR A 143 18.31 -13.52 27.19
C THR A 143 18.04 -12.05 26.91
N THR A 144 18.96 -11.36 26.23
CA THR A 144 18.83 -9.92 25.86
C THR A 144 18.39 -9.70 24.41
N THR A 145 18.35 -10.75 23.58
CA THR A 145 17.97 -10.63 22.17
C THR A 145 16.47 -10.33 22.05
N PRO A 146 16.06 -9.22 21.40
CA PRO A 146 14.65 -8.93 21.20
C PRO A 146 14.06 -9.80 20.09
N PHE A 147 12.74 -10.07 20.16
CA PHE A 147 12.01 -10.81 19.13
C PHE A 147 11.80 -9.97 17.87
N ARG A 148 12.86 -9.82 17.07
CA ARG A 148 12.89 -9.07 15.81
C ARG A 148 13.73 -9.80 14.79
N GLU A 149 13.31 -9.80 13.53
CA GLU A 149 14.02 -10.50 12.43
C GLU A 149 15.54 -10.25 12.47
N LYS A 150 15.96 -8.98 12.49
CA LYS A 150 17.38 -8.62 12.48
C LYS A 150 18.14 -9.19 13.68
N ALA A 151 17.59 -9.13 14.89
CA ALA A 151 18.25 -9.63 16.10
C ALA A 151 18.38 -11.15 16.09
N LEU A 152 17.34 -11.86 15.62
CA LEU A 152 17.38 -13.31 15.44
C LEU A 152 18.40 -13.73 14.37
N LEU A 153 18.44 -13.00 13.23
CA LEU A 153 19.43 -13.18 12.17
C LEU A 153 20.87 -13.04 12.70
N ASP A 154 21.13 -11.99 13.45
CA ASP A 154 22.45 -11.69 14.00
C ASP A 154 22.88 -12.75 15.02
N LEU A 155 21.99 -13.16 15.92
CA LEU A 155 22.26 -14.20 16.93
C LEU A 155 22.58 -15.54 16.27
N ILE A 156 21.73 -16.02 15.34
CA ILE A 156 21.90 -17.31 14.68
C ILE A 156 23.16 -17.31 13.78
N SER A 157 23.45 -16.18 13.12
CA SER A 157 24.68 -16.01 12.35
C SER A 157 25.90 -16.08 13.26
N THR A 158 25.85 -15.47 14.45
CA THR A 158 26.93 -15.53 15.44
C THR A 158 27.16 -16.95 15.94
N TYR A 159 26.08 -17.69 16.21
CA TYR A 159 26.13 -19.09 16.58
C TYR A 159 26.85 -19.92 15.48
N ASN A 160 26.38 -19.82 14.23
CA ASN A 160 26.97 -20.57 13.10
C ASN A 160 28.45 -20.27 12.92
N THR A 161 28.88 -19.01 13.11
CA THR A 161 30.27 -18.59 12.93
C THR A 161 31.14 -19.00 14.12
N ARG A 162 30.72 -18.64 15.35
CA ARG A 162 31.58 -18.74 16.52
C ARG A 162 31.57 -20.13 17.15
N CYS A 163 30.44 -20.82 17.10
CA CYS A 163 30.27 -22.11 17.78
C CYS A 163 30.45 -23.28 16.79
N MET A 164 30.01 -23.12 15.55
CA MET A 164 30.08 -24.19 14.55
C MET A 164 31.19 -23.97 13.53
N GLY A 165 31.93 -22.87 13.57
CA GLY A 165 33.03 -22.57 12.67
C GLY A 165 32.65 -22.43 11.19
N GLN A 166 31.38 -22.26 10.89
CA GLN A 166 30.85 -22.14 9.52
C GLN A 166 30.40 -20.73 9.23
N LEU A 167 30.84 -20.16 8.12
CA LEU A 167 30.36 -18.88 7.66
C LEU A 167 28.89 -19.01 7.22
N PRO A 168 27.94 -18.34 7.88
CA PRO A 168 26.54 -18.43 7.52
C PRO A 168 26.32 -17.74 6.17
N GLN A 169 25.65 -18.43 5.28
CA GLN A 169 25.11 -17.77 4.08
C GLN A 169 23.84 -17.02 4.46
N ARG A 170 23.96 -15.72 4.69
CA ARG A 170 22.78 -14.85 4.81
C ARG A 170 22.13 -14.76 3.44
N VAL A 171 20.86 -15.08 3.40
CA VAL A 171 20.06 -14.79 2.21
C VAL A 171 19.86 -13.28 2.17
N VAL A 172 20.60 -12.61 1.29
CA VAL A 172 20.53 -11.16 1.15
C VAL A 172 19.18 -10.82 0.53
N ARG A 173 18.24 -10.42 1.35
CA ARG A 173 17.02 -9.78 0.89
C ARG A 173 17.39 -8.43 0.30
N GLN A 174 17.52 -8.35 -0.99
CA GLN A 174 17.47 -7.06 -1.65
C GLN A 174 16.01 -6.56 -1.58
N THR A 175 15.77 -5.58 -0.71
CA THR A 175 14.52 -4.85 -0.76
C THR A 175 14.45 -4.16 -2.12
N GLN A 176 13.68 -4.73 -3.03
CA GLN A 176 13.47 -4.12 -4.33
C GLN A 176 12.28 -3.17 -4.23
N LEU A 177 12.52 -1.93 -4.57
CA LEU A 177 11.45 -0.99 -4.83
C LEU A 177 10.94 -1.23 -6.25
N GLN A 178 9.66 -1.55 -6.35
CA GLN A 178 8.97 -1.74 -7.62
C GLN A 178 8.28 -0.44 -7.97
N LEU A 179 8.67 0.14 -9.09
CA LEU A 179 8.05 1.32 -9.63
C LEU A 179 7.09 0.91 -10.74
N GLN A 180 5.86 1.35 -10.64
CA GLN A 180 4.80 1.10 -11.61
C GLN A 180 4.26 2.43 -12.11
N LEU A 181 4.24 2.60 -13.44
CA LEU A 181 3.59 3.72 -14.10
C LEU A 181 2.14 3.36 -14.38
N GLU A 182 1.23 4.34 -14.29
CA GLU A 182 -0.19 4.16 -14.56
C GLU A 182 -0.72 5.30 -15.40
N ALA A 183 -1.57 4.97 -16.38
CA ALA A 183 -2.45 5.92 -17.03
C ALA A 183 -3.77 5.99 -16.26
N LEU A 184 -4.31 7.18 -16.08
CA LEU A 184 -5.47 7.44 -15.24
C LEU A 184 -6.51 8.25 -16.04
N ALA A 185 -7.77 7.83 -15.96
CA ALA A 185 -8.90 8.56 -16.52
C ALA A 185 -10.12 8.45 -15.60
N GLY A 186 -10.95 9.46 -15.54
CA GLY A 186 -12.09 9.43 -14.66
C GLY A 186 -13.11 10.52 -14.92
N ILE A 187 -14.14 10.47 -14.12
CA ILE A 187 -15.15 11.52 -14.02
C ILE A 187 -15.30 11.91 -12.56
N GLN A 188 -15.46 13.19 -12.32
CA GLN A 188 -15.72 13.72 -10.97
C GLN A 188 -16.89 14.66 -10.96
N ARG A 189 -17.68 14.64 -9.88
CA ARG A 189 -18.67 15.63 -9.55
C ARG A 189 -18.07 16.58 -8.54
N GLY A 190 -17.77 17.80 -8.98
CA GLY A 190 -17.30 18.88 -8.12
C GLY A 190 -18.47 19.69 -7.58
N GLU A 191 -18.30 20.20 -6.37
CA GLU A 191 -19.18 21.14 -5.71
C GLU A 191 -18.35 22.29 -5.14
N VAL A 192 -18.72 23.52 -5.49
CA VAL A 192 -18.15 24.75 -4.93
C VAL A 192 -19.21 25.41 -4.07
N ALA A 193 -18.90 25.69 -2.82
CA ALA A 193 -19.76 26.39 -1.88
C ALA A 193 -19.09 27.68 -1.42
N PHE A 194 -19.77 28.81 -1.67
CA PHE A 194 -19.30 30.13 -1.27
C PHE A 194 -19.83 30.48 0.11
N SER A 195 -18.99 31.04 0.96
CA SER A 195 -19.34 31.53 2.29
C SER A 195 -18.56 32.79 2.64
N GLY A 196 -19.05 33.54 3.64
CA GLY A 196 -18.40 34.74 4.12
C GLY A 196 -19.16 36.03 3.78
N ASP A 197 -18.49 37.16 3.84
CA ASP A 197 -19.06 38.48 3.64
C ASP A 197 -19.08 38.92 2.16
N VAL A 198 -19.87 38.18 1.37
CA VAL A 198 -20.05 38.43 -0.08
C VAL A 198 -21.49 38.29 -0.49
N ILE A 199 -21.90 39.05 -1.52
CA ILE A 199 -23.29 39.07 -2.04
C ILE A 199 -23.78 37.72 -2.57
N TYR A 200 -22.85 36.78 -2.86
CA TYR A 200 -23.11 35.41 -3.31
C TYR A 200 -22.83 34.37 -2.22
N ALA A 201 -22.71 34.75 -0.95
CA ALA A 201 -22.60 33.82 0.16
C ALA A 201 -23.80 32.88 0.22
N GLY A 202 -23.54 31.58 0.40
CA GLY A 202 -24.56 30.53 0.34
C GLY A 202 -24.80 29.95 -1.05
N ALA A 203 -24.23 30.54 -2.12
CA ALA A 203 -24.33 29.95 -3.45
C ALA A 203 -23.51 28.63 -3.51
N THR A 204 -24.13 27.60 -4.08
CA THR A 204 -23.50 26.29 -4.26
C THR A 204 -23.71 25.82 -5.69
N PHE A 205 -22.63 25.49 -6.37
CA PHE A 205 -22.69 25.05 -7.75
C PHE A 205 -22.05 23.65 -7.87
N ARG A 206 -22.64 22.82 -8.75
CA ARG A 206 -22.23 21.44 -8.97
C ARG A 206 -22.01 21.18 -10.45
N LYS A 207 -20.94 20.46 -10.79
CA LYS A 207 -20.64 20.08 -12.16
C LYS A 207 -19.96 18.71 -12.23
N ILE A 208 -20.24 17.99 -13.29
CA ILE A 208 -19.52 16.75 -13.63
C ILE A 208 -18.44 17.13 -14.64
N THR A 209 -17.21 16.68 -14.34
CA THR A 209 -16.00 17.01 -15.12
C THR A 209 -15.22 15.75 -15.42
N PRO A 210 -14.79 15.50 -16.67
CA PRO A 210 -13.83 14.47 -16.99
C PRO A 210 -12.44 14.83 -16.45
N THR A 211 -11.68 13.82 -16.06
CA THR A 211 -10.30 13.96 -15.58
C THR A 211 -9.41 12.93 -16.25
N TRP A 212 -8.18 13.29 -16.55
CA TRP A 212 -7.19 12.37 -17.09
C TRP A 212 -5.82 12.72 -16.56
N GLY A 213 -4.95 11.73 -16.50
CA GLY A 213 -3.65 11.94 -15.91
C GLY A 213 -2.78 10.70 -15.91
N MET A 214 -1.74 10.76 -15.12
CA MET A 214 -0.79 9.67 -14.92
C MET A 214 -0.42 9.54 -13.46
N GLY A 215 0.07 8.37 -13.09
CA GLY A 215 0.51 8.08 -11.73
C GLY A 215 1.75 7.21 -11.70
N ILE A 216 2.47 7.34 -10.61
CA ILE A 216 3.61 6.50 -10.26
C ILE A 216 3.30 5.83 -8.93
N ALA A 217 3.35 4.51 -8.87
CA ALA A 217 3.24 3.74 -7.64
C ALA A 217 4.60 3.16 -7.27
N LEU A 218 4.98 3.33 -6.01
CA LEU A 218 6.19 2.78 -5.43
C LEU A 218 5.79 1.75 -4.37
N THR A 219 6.15 0.49 -4.60
CA THR A 219 5.85 -0.62 -3.69
C THR A 219 7.13 -1.32 -3.29
N SER A 220 7.25 -1.67 -2.02
CA SER A 220 8.37 -2.46 -1.53
C SER A 220 8.08 -3.95 -1.66
N SER A 221 9.04 -4.73 -2.16
CA SER A 221 8.94 -6.20 -2.14
C SER A 221 8.80 -6.78 -0.73
N ARG A 222 9.21 -6.02 0.29
CA ARG A 222 9.11 -6.41 1.70
C ARG A 222 7.69 -6.19 2.25
N SER A 223 6.97 -5.18 1.74
CA SER A 223 5.61 -4.85 2.15
C SER A 223 4.74 -4.58 0.91
N PRO A 224 4.33 -5.63 0.18
CA PRO A 224 3.59 -5.46 -1.07
C PRO A 224 2.16 -4.94 -0.86
N THR A 225 1.68 -4.96 0.37
CA THR A 225 0.34 -4.46 0.74
C THR A 225 0.28 -2.94 0.87
N ILE A 226 1.43 -2.29 1.05
CA ILE A 226 1.51 -0.83 1.19
C ILE A 226 2.26 -0.24 0.00
N SER A 227 1.69 0.78 -0.63
CA SER A 227 2.35 1.54 -1.70
C SER A 227 2.18 3.04 -1.53
N ALA A 228 3.25 3.78 -1.81
CA ALA A 228 3.18 5.23 -1.98
C ALA A 228 2.86 5.54 -3.44
N ARG A 229 2.00 6.53 -3.68
CA ARG A 229 1.54 6.90 -5.01
C ARG A 229 1.63 8.40 -5.18
N LEU A 230 2.22 8.82 -6.29
CA LEU A 230 2.19 10.20 -6.76
C LEU A 230 1.43 10.22 -8.08
N GLU A 231 0.41 11.04 -8.17
CA GLU A 231 -0.43 11.14 -9.36
C GLU A 231 -0.48 12.59 -9.85
N ALA A 232 -0.80 12.79 -11.10
CA ALA A 232 -1.04 14.11 -11.69
C ALA A 232 -2.24 14.03 -12.60
N TYR A 233 -3.25 14.87 -12.37
CA TYR A 233 -4.48 14.95 -13.14
C TYR A 233 -4.67 16.35 -13.69
N TYR A 234 -5.14 16.43 -14.93
CA TYR A 234 -5.72 17.64 -15.47
C TYR A 234 -7.24 17.58 -15.34
N SER A 235 -7.84 18.71 -14.95
CA SER A 235 -9.29 18.91 -14.97
C SER A 235 -9.64 20.33 -15.38
N HIS A 236 -10.62 20.45 -16.30
CA HIS A 236 -11.22 21.71 -16.70
C HIS A 236 -12.60 21.84 -16.01
N GLU A 237 -12.67 22.62 -14.95
CA GLU A 237 -13.83 22.71 -14.08
C GLU A 237 -14.59 24.00 -14.36
N GLN A 238 -15.87 23.89 -14.77
CA GLN A 238 -16.76 25.01 -14.98
C GLN A 238 -17.93 24.89 -14.03
N TYR A 239 -18.06 25.85 -13.15
CA TYR A 239 -19.17 25.96 -12.22
C TYR A 239 -19.98 27.19 -12.58
N GLY A 240 -21.32 27.09 -12.56
CA GLY A 240 -22.14 28.24 -12.83
C GLY A 240 -23.64 27.98 -12.64
N GLY A 241 -24.37 29.03 -12.48
CA GLY A 241 -25.81 29.00 -12.31
C GLY A 241 -26.37 30.36 -11.86
N THR A 242 -27.68 30.43 -11.77
CA THR A 242 -28.38 31.60 -11.27
C THR A 242 -28.51 31.52 -9.75
N TYR A 243 -28.13 32.59 -9.09
CA TYR A 243 -28.29 32.76 -7.65
C TYR A 243 -29.09 34.02 -7.36
N SER A 244 -30.03 33.93 -6.44
CA SER A 244 -30.93 35.05 -6.10
C SER A 244 -31.00 35.25 -4.59
N THR A 245 -30.86 36.47 -4.17
CA THR A 245 -31.17 36.91 -2.80
C THR A 245 -32.30 37.94 -2.81
N ALA A 246 -32.84 38.28 -1.65
CA ALA A 246 -33.85 39.33 -1.54
C ALA A 246 -33.34 40.69 -2.03
N ALA A 247 -32.02 40.96 -1.87
CA ALA A 247 -31.43 42.23 -2.28
C ALA A 247 -30.95 42.24 -3.74
N THR A 248 -30.61 41.06 -4.29
CA THR A 248 -30.00 40.94 -5.63
C THR A 248 -30.59 39.72 -6.36
N PRO A 249 -31.74 39.92 -7.05
CA PRO A 249 -32.41 38.85 -7.79
C PRO A 249 -31.66 38.51 -9.09
N ASN A 250 -31.71 37.24 -9.50
CA ASN A 250 -31.25 36.70 -10.80
C ASN A 250 -29.80 37.03 -11.17
N GLN A 251 -28.89 36.88 -10.23
CA GLN A 251 -27.47 36.94 -10.54
C GLN A 251 -27.02 35.64 -11.23
N GLU A 252 -26.27 35.75 -12.30
CA GLU A 252 -25.62 34.65 -12.97
C GLU A 252 -24.16 34.64 -12.56
N ILE A 253 -23.70 33.52 -11.97
CA ILE A 253 -22.34 33.32 -11.54
C ILE A 253 -21.72 32.23 -12.42
N GLN A 254 -20.54 32.48 -12.97
CA GLN A 254 -19.77 31.53 -13.73
C GLN A 254 -18.31 31.55 -13.26
N VAL A 255 -17.79 30.36 -12.92
CA VAL A 255 -16.41 30.17 -12.52
C VAL A 255 -15.80 29.05 -13.36
N THR A 256 -14.70 29.33 -14.03
CA THR A 256 -13.96 28.38 -14.84
C THR A 256 -12.55 28.27 -14.27
N ILE A 257 -12.09 27.04 -13.98
CA ILE A 257 -10.76 26.81 -13.44
C ILE A 257 -10.14 25.60 -14.12
N ASP A 258 -8.92 25.76 -14.61
CA ASP A 258 -8.09 24.67 -15.07
C ASP A 258 -7.13 24.25 -13.95
N TYR A 259 -7.23 23.00 -13.50
CA TYR A 259 -6.37 22.49 -12.45
C TYR A 259 -5.39 21.43 -12.95
N LEU A 260 -4.15 21.54 -12.48
CA LEU A 260 -3.23 20.42 -12.35
C LEU A 260 -3.28 19.94 -10.89
N ARG A 261 -3.86 18.78 -10.68
CA ARG A 261 -4.07 18.19 -9.36
C ARG A 261 -3.01 17.12 -9.11
N ILE A 262 -2.29 17.24 -7.99
CA ILE A 262 -1.15 16.39 -7.65
C ILE A 262 -1.39 15.72 -6.29
N PRO A 263 -2.12 14.59 -6.25
CA PRO A 263 -2.28 13.83 -5.01
C PRO A 263 -1.04 12.97 -4.71
N LEU A 264 -0.61 13.04 -3.45
CA LEU A 264 0.35 12.11 -2.84
C LEU A 264 -0.41 11.21 -1.89
N LEU A 265 -0.50 9.92 -2.22
CA LEU A 265 -1.37 8.96 -1.55
C LEU A 265 -0.57 7.81 -0.94
N LEU A 266 -1.02 7.36 0.21
CA LEU A 266 -0.68 6.06 0.77
C LEU A 266 -1.84 5.10 0.46
N ARG A 267 -1.53 3.97 -0.18
CA ARG A 267 -2.51 2.92 -0.51
C ARG A 267 -2.21 1.67 0.28
N TYR A 268 -3.24 1.13 0.91
CA TYR A 268 -3.24 -0.20 1.52
C TYR A 268 -4.05 -1.16 0.65
N THR A 269 -3.45 -2.29 0.28
CA THR A 269 -4.03 -3.28 -0.63
C THR A 269 -4.23 -4.61 0.09
N LEU A 270 -5.46 -5.11 0.09
CA LEU A 270 -5.83 -6.44 0.57
C LEU A 270 -5.89 -7.39 -0.63
N PRO A 271 -4.99 -8.38 -0.73
CA PRO A 271 -5.05 -9.39 -1.78
C PRO A 271 -6.22 -10.34 -1.52
N LEU A 272 -7.11 -10.46 -2.49
CA LEU A 272 -8.13 -11.49 -2.61
C LEU A 272 -7.73 -12.42 -3.76
N ASP A 273 -8.32 -13.59 -3.88
CA ASP A 273 -7.87 -14.62 -4.86
C ASP A 273 -7.67 -14.10 -6.30
N LYS A 274 -8.67 -13.41 -6.84
CA LYS A 274 -8.65 -12.90 -8.23
C LYS A 274 -8.64 -11.39 -8.31
N TRP A 275 -8.95 -10.70 -7.21
CA TRP A 275 -9.08 -9.26 -7.11
C TRP A 275 -8.23 -8.74 -5.97
N GLN A 276 -7.95 -7.47 -6.00
CA GLN A 276 -7.32 -6.77 -4.89
C GLN A 276 -8.25 -5.63 -4.49
N LEU A 277 -8.67 -5.62 -3.24
CA LEU A 277 -9.37 -4.48 -2.64
C LEU A 277 -8.32 -3.51 -2.11
N PHE A 278 -8.50 -2.22 -2.33
CA PHE A 278 -7.60 -1.23 -1.75
C PHE A 278 -8.35 -0.04 -1.14
N SER A 279 -7.73 0.55 -0.15
CA SER A 279 -8.05 1.87 0.38
C SER A 279 -6.84 2.79 0.20
N GLN A 280 -7.10 4.08 0.03
CA GLN A 280 -6.05 5.07 -0.11
C GLN A 280 -6.44 6.39 0.54
N VAL A 281 -5.45 7.10 1.06
CA VAL A 281 -5.63 8.40 1.68
C VAL A 281 -4.37 9.22 1.48
N GLY A 282 -4.51 10.52 1.37
CA GLY A 282 -3.35 11.41 1.25
C GLY A 282 -3.70 12.86 1.07
N TYR A 283 -2.68 13.60 0.77
CA TYR A 283 -2.74 15.04 0.53
C TYR A 283 -2.86 15.31 -0.96
N VAL A 284 -3.62 16.35 -1.33
CA VAL A 284 -3.72 16.81 -2.71
C VAL A 284 -3.33 18.28 -2.80
N ALA A 285 -2.43 18.58 -3.72
CA ALA A 285 -2.11 19.94 -4.15
C ALA A 285 -2.81 20.20 -5.48
N ASN A 286 -3.62 21.25 -5.54
CA ASN A 286 -4.33 21.67 -6.74
C ASN A 286 -3.71 22.98 -7.23
N VAL A 287 -2.99 22.94 -8.35
CA VAL A 287 -2.37 24.11 -8.96
C VAL A 287 -3.31 24.65 -10.01
N ALA A 288 -3.82 25.88 -9.83
CA ALA A 288 -4.61 26.56 -10.83
C ALA A 288 -3.71 27.03 -11.98
N LEU A 289 -3.93 26.47 -13.17
CA LEU A 289 -3.24 26.85 -14.41
C LEU A 289 -3.87 28.08 -15.03
N SER A 290 -5.21 28.12 -15.02
CA SER A 290 -6.02 29.27 -15.39
C SER A 290 -7.23 29.35 -14.50
N HIS A 291 -7.78 30.56 -14.34
CA HIS A 291 -9.01 30.78 -13.60
C HIS A 291 -9.71 32.03 -14.09
N GLU A 292 -11.01 31.92 -14.28
CA GLU A 292 -11.90 33.02 -14.64
C GLU A 292 -13.17 32.97 -13.79
N GLY A 293 -13.59 34.12 -13.26
CA GLY A 293 -14.84 34.24 -12.50
C GLY A 293 -15.61 35.45 -12.99
N MET A 294 -16.84 35.24 -13.47
CA MET A 294 -17.72 36.26 -13.96
C MET A 294 -19.00 36.29 -13.12
N LEU A 295 -19.43 37.50 -12.80
CA LEU A 295 -20.72 37.81 -12.18
C LEU A 295 -21.52 38.70 -13.11
N ARG A 296 -22.69 38.23 -13.51
CA ARG A 296 -23.64 38.99 -14.31
C ARG A 296 -24.87 39.27 -13.47
N TYR A 297 -25.37 40.49 -13.51
CA TYR A 297 -26.62 40.85 -12.89
C TYR A 297 -27.46 41.73 -13.81
N PRO A 298 -28.79 41.59 -13.75
CA PRO A 298 -29.73 42.39 -14.59
C PRO A 298 -29.58 43.88 -14.27
N PHE A 299 -29.53 44.70 -15.34
CA PHE A 299 -29.51 46.15 -15.23
C PHE A 299 -30.37 46.78 -16.34
N TYR A 300 -31.28 47.63 -16.03
CA TYR A 300 -32.31 48.33 -16.87
C TYR A 300 -32.57 47.79 -18.30
N SER A 301 -31.58 47.70 -19.16
CA SER A 301 -31.68 47.25 -20.55
C SER A 301 -30.71 46.15 -20.96
N GLY A 302 -30.10 45.44 -19.97
CA GLY A 302 -29.12 44.41 -20.26
C GLY A 302 -28.54 43.78 -19.00
N TYR A 303 -27.33 43.32 -19.10
CA TYR A 303 -26.58 42.73 -17.99
C TYR A 303 -25.33 43.57 -17.73
N LEU A 304 -25.04 43.81 -16.44
CA LEU A 304 -23.77 44.33 -16.03
C LEU A 304 -22.85 43.14 -15.69
N GLU A 305 -21.71 43.10 -16.32
CA GLU A 305 -20.69 42.08 -16.08
C GLU A 305 -19.61 42.63 -15.15
N ARG A 306 -19.25 41.85 -14.15
CA ARG A 306 -18.16 42.16 -13.23
C ARG A 306 -17.33 40.90 -12.97
N ARG A 307 -16.02 41.05 -12.81
CA ARG A 307 -15.22 39.95 -12.29
C ARG A 307 -15.68 39.57 -10.90
N LEU A 308 -15.90 38.26 -10.68
CA LEU A 308 -16.40 37.72 -9.41
C LEU A 308 -15.44 38.03 -8.26
N ILE A 309 -14.15 37.89 -8.54
CA ILE A 309 -13.07 38.09 -7.59
C ILE A 309 -11.90 38.77 -8.33
N PRO A 310 -11.29 39.82 -7.73
CA PRO A 310 -10.07 40.41 -8.26
C PRO A 310 -8.96 39.32 -8.38
N GLU A 311 -8.17 39.35 -9.45
CA GLU A 311 -7.07 38.37 -9.67
C GLU A 311 -6.08 38.28 -8.51
N ALA A 312 -5.89 39.37 -7.78
CA ALA A 312 -5.04 39.43 -6.60
C ALA A 312 -5.48 38.53 -5.42
N ASN A 313 -6.78 38.16 -5.41
CA ASN A 313 -7.38 37.36 -4.33
C ASN A 313 -7.62 35.90 -4.73
N LEU A 314 -7.04 35.47 -5.85
CA LEU A 314 -7.17 34.09 -6.31
C LEU A 314 -5.93 33.30 -5.92
N ARG A 315 -6.16 32.20 -5.22
CA ARG A 315 -5.10 31.27 -4.78
C ARG A 315 -4.63 30.41 -5.94
N LYS A 316 -3.34 30.50 -6.27
CA LYS A 316 -2.72 29.65 -7.30
C LYS A 316 -2.54 28.21 -6.85
N LEU A 317 -2.37 28.00 -5.54
CA LEU A 317 -2.20 26.69 -4.94
C LEU A 317 -3.29 26.46 -3.89
N ASP A 318 -4.22 25.59 -4.20
CA ASP A 318 -5.23 25.07 -3.28
C ASP A 318 -4.76 23.71 -2.73
N SER A 319 -5.04 23.44 -1.49
CA SER A 319 -4.63 22.21 -0.84
C SER A 319 -5.77 21.52 -0.12
N GLY A 320 -5.67 20.21 -0.04
CA GLY A 320 -6.73 19.42 0.56
C GLY A 320 -6.31 18.00 0.88
N VAL A 321 -7.29 17.18 1.19
CA VAL A 321 -7.13 15.77 1.46
C VAL A 321 -7.96 14.95 0.48
N GLN A 322 -7.45 13.79 0.11
CA GLN A 322 -8.13 12.82 -0.74
C GLN A 322 -8.21 11.48 -0.02
N ALA A 323 -9.39 10.85 -0.08
CA ALA A 323 -9.61 9.48 0.36
C ALA A 323 -10.25 8.68 -0.77
N GLY A 324 -10.04 7.36 -0.79
CA GLY A 324 -10.67 6.51 -1.80
C GLY A 324 -10.61 5.04 -1.46
N ILE A 325 -11.51 4.30 -2.07
CA ILE A 325 -11.57 2.83 -2.04
C ILE A 325 -11.71 2.32 -3.45
N GLY A 326 -11.24 1.11 -3.71
CA GLY A 326 -11.35 0.57 -5.06
C GLY A 326 -10.89 -0.87 -5.15
N PHE A 327 -10.98 -1.37 -6.38
CA PHE A 327 -10.59 -2.73 -6.74
C PHE A 327 -9.57 -2.67 -7.86
N SER A 328 -8.65 -3.62 -7.86
CA SER A 328 -7.73 -3.84 -8.97
C SER A 328 -7.66 -5.32 -9.34
N LYS A 329 -7.36 -5.58 -10.60
CA LYS A 329 -7.20 -6.92 -11.15
C LYS A 329 -6.15 -6.90 -12.25
N GLN A 330 -5.35 -7.95 -12.34
CA GLN A 330 -4.48 -8.17 -13.49
C GLN A 330 -5.31 -8.80 -14.62
N VAL A 331 -5.53 -8.07 -15.70
CA VAL A 331 -6.47 -8.50 -16.77
C VAL A 331 -5.74 -8.93 -18.03
N ILE A 332 -4.77 -8.17 -18.52
CA ILE A 332 -4.13 -8.42 -19.81
C ILE A 332 -2.61 -8.46 -19.62
N GLY A 333 -1.97 -9.58 -19.96
CA GLY A 333 -0.50 -9.71 -19.99
C GLY A 333 0.21 -9.25 -18.70
N MET A 334 -0.42 -9.37 -17.54
CA MET A 334 0.02 -8.87 -16.24
C MET A 334 -0.10 -7.34 -16.04
N HIS A 335 -0.83 -6.63 -16.87
CA HIS A 335 -1.16 -5.22 -16.65
C HIS A 335 -2.33 -5.10 -15.66
N PRO A 336 -2.16 -4.41 -14.51
CA PRO A 336 -3.25 -4.19 -13.58
C PRO A 336 -4.21 -3.12 -14.10
N VAL A 337 -5.50 -3.41 -13.99
CA VAL A 337 -6.58 -2.44 -14.17
C VAL A 337 -7.20 -2.17 -12.81
N SER A 338 -7.47 -0.92 -12.50
CA SER A 338 -8.07 -0.51 -11.24
C SER A 338 -9.26 0.42 -11.44
N VAL A 339 -10.22 0.32 -10.52
CA VAL A 339 -11.35 1.24 -10.40
C VAL A 339 -11.38 1.76 -8.99
N ALA A 340 -11.46 3.06 -8.81
CA ALA A 340 -11.51 3.71 -7.49
C ALA A 340 -12.65 4.72 -7.41
N LEU A 341 -13.42 4.65 -6.33
CA LEU A 341 -14.26 5.75 -5.86
C LEU A 341 -13.39 6.65 -4.99
N ARG A 342 -13.41 7.96 -5.26
CA ARG A 342 -12.57 8.95 -4.58
C ARG A 342 -13.41 10.09 -4.05
N TYR A 343 -13.00 10.63 -2.94
CA TYR A 343 -13.51 11.84 -2.34
C TYR A 343 -12.37 12.79 -2.05
N ASP A 344 -12.52 14.06 -2.47
CA ASP A 344 -11.57 15.13 -2.21
C ASP A 344 -12.27 16.26 -1.49
N TRP A 345 -11.60 16.82 -0.50
CA TRP A 345 -11.96 18.07 0.13
C TRP A 345 -10.77 19.03 0.07
N SER A 346 -11.03 20.26 -0.36
CA SER A 346 -9.98 21.28 -0.42
C SER A 346 -10.49 22.65 0.02
N THR A 347 -9.55 23.52 0.41
CA THR A 347 -9.85 24.86 0.93
C THR A 347 -10.38 25.80 -0.16
N GLY A 348 -10.17 25.46 -1.44
CA GLY A 348 -10.64 26.19 -2.59
C GLY A 348 -9.70 27.29 -3.06
N PHE A 349 -10.17 28.04 -4.06
CA PHE A 349 -9.35 28.92 -4.88
C PHE A 349 -9.36 30.40 -4.44
N ILE A 350 -10.07 30.75 -3.36
CA ILE A 350 -10.13 32.13 -2.87
C ILE A 350 -9.15 32.33 -1.72
N ASP A 351 -8.39 33.43 -1.79
CA ASP A 351 -7.44 33.89 -0.78
C ASP A 351 -7.81 35.33 -0.34
N SER A 352 -8.97 35.49 0.27
CA SER A 352 -9.45 36.78 0.74
C SER A 352 -9.95 36.63 2.17
N GLU A 353 -9.63 37.59 3.02
CA GLU A 353 -10.17 37.65 4.37
C GLU A 353 -11.70 37.73 4.33
N GLY A 354 -12.37 36.87 5.10
CA GLY A 354 -13.81 36.83 5.21
C GLY A 354 -14.56 36.14 4.07
N VAL A 355 -13.86 35.63 3.05
CA VAL A 355 -14.49 34.90 1.91
C VAL A 355 -13.87 33.55 1.73
N GLN A 356 -14.69 32.51 1.62
CA GLN A 356 -14.26 31.14 1.38
C GLN A 356 -15.03 30.52 0.22
N ALA A 357 -14.35 29.68 -0.57
CA ALA A 357 -14.94 28.86 -1.62
C ALA A 357 -14.51 27.40 -1.39
N GLY A 358 -15.13 26.75 -0.43
CA GLY A 358 -14.84 25.35 -0.14
C GLY A 358 -15.18 24.46 -1.34
N MET A 359 -14.31 23.50 -1.64
CA MET A 359 -14.50 22.58 -2.77
C MET A 359 -14.52 21.13 -2.30
N ASN A 360 -15.58 20.42 -2.71
CA ASN A 360 -15.74 18.99 -2.51
C ASN A 360 -15.86 18.31 -3.87
N ARG A 361 -15.21 17.14 -4.02
CA ARG A 361 -15.25 16.36 -5.26
C ARG A 361 -15.44 14.88 -4.98
N TRP A 362 -16.44 14.28 -5.66
CA TRP A 362 -16.63 12.84 -5.71
C TRP A 362 -16.35 12.37 -7.11
N GLY A 363 -15.59 11.29 -7.26
CA GLY A 363 -15.24 10.80 -8.58
C GLY A 363 -14.99 9.31 -8.64
N VAL A 364 -15.09 8.81 -9.87
CA VAL A 364 -14.67 7.45 -10.23
C VAL A 364 -13.47 7.58 -11.16
N THR A 365 -12.40 6.87 -10.81
CA THR A 365 -11.15 6.85 -11.58
C THR A 365 -10.85 5.42 -12.04
N LEU A 366 -10.53 5.27 -13.31
CA LEU A 366 -9.97 4.09 -13.92
C LEU A 366 -8.45 4.24 -14.00
N GLY A 367 -7.71 3.21 -13.62
CA GLY A 367 -6.27 3.15 -13.73
C GLY A 367 -5.84 1.96 -14.57
N TYR A 368 -4.87 2.18 -15.45
CA TYR A 368 -4.23 1.15 -16.26
C TYR A 368 -2.72 1.18 -16.01
N GLY A 369 -2.20 0.11 -15.41
CA GLY A 369 -0.77 0.00 -15.11
C GLY A 369 0.05 -0.31 -16.34
N LEU A 370 1.04 0.51 -16.61
CA LEU A 370 2.02 0.33 -17.68
C LEU A 370 3.19 -0.47 -17.10
N ARG A 371 3.38 -1.70 -17.54
CA ARG A 371 4.53 -2.50 -17.13
C ARG A 371 5.68 -2.21 -18.08
N LYS A 372 6.84 -1.86 -17.54
CA LYS A 372 8.08 -1.84 -18.32
C LYS A 372 8.48 -3.29 -18.53
N GLU A 373 8.47 -3.76 -19.76
CA GLU A 373 9.15 -5.02 -20.14
C GLU A 373 10.64 -4.88 -19.79
N ARG A 374 11.15 -5.83 -18.99
CA ARG A 374 12.58 -5.98 -18.72
C ARG A 374 13.16 -7.00 -19.69
#